data_0ebedca32f0ddbca34557950400f0cda
#
_entry.id   0ebedca32f0ddbca34557950400f0cda
#
_cell.length_a   1.000
_cell.length_b   1.000
_cell.length_c   1.000
_cell.angle_alpha   90.00
_cell.angle_beta   90.00
_cell.angle_gamma   90.00
#
_symmetry.space_group_name_H-M   'P 1'
#
loop_
_entity.id
_entity.type
_entity.pdbx_description
1 polymer ?
#
loop_
_entity_poly.entity_id
_entity_poly.type
_entity_poly.pdbx_seq_one_letter_code
_entity_poly.pdbx_strand_id
1 'polypeptide(L)'
;TQFIVSQIQKEMRENDRIYGDFAVLYRTNAQSRVVEEMLLKSNIPYTMVGGHKFYDRKEIKDILAYLSLIANPDDSISFERIVNEPKRGIGKSSIEKLRLFADTHGWALLEAAQNVDLANISGKAGKELGNFGMMIQDLTKTVPYLTITELVKETLQRSGYREALMAQNNLESQARLENLDEFLSVTQEFDKRFEAQNNDDPNGEETKLADFLTDLALV
;
A
#
# COMPACT_ATOMS: atom_id res chain seq x y z
N THR A 1 -24.29 2.66 0.93
CA THR A 1 -23.61 3.27 -0.23
C THR A 1 -24.40 3.10 -1.51
N GLN A 2 -24.99 1.94 -1.80
CA GLN A 2 -25.93 1.77 -2.92
C GLN A 2 -27.09 2.76 -2.89
N PHE A 3 -27.57 3.11 -1.71
CA PHE A 3 -28.62 4.13 -1.53
C PHE A 3 -28.18 5.49 -2.09
N ILE A 4 -26.93 5.91 -1.87
CA ILE A 4 -26.43 7.20 -2.40
C ILE A 4 -26.49 7.22 -3.94
N VAL A 5 -26.00 6.17 -4.60
CA VAL A 5 -26.02 6.06 -6.05
C VAL A 5 -27.45 6.06 -6.59
N SER A 6 -28.33 5.27 -5.97
CA SER A 6 -29.74 5.22 -6.39
C SER A 6 -30.45 6.54 -6.22
N GLN A 7 -30.17 7.32 -5.17
CA GLN A 7 -30.73 8.65 -4.99
C GLN A 7 -30.22 9.65 -6.02
N ILE A 8 -28.91 9.65 -6.31
CA ILE A 8 -28.33 10.50 -7.35
C ILE A 8 -29.00 10.20 -8.70
N GLN A 9 -29.09 8.93 -9.08
CA GLN A 9 -29.71 8.53 -10.34
C GLN A 9 -31.20 8.87 -10.41
N LYS A 10 -31.91 8.76 -9.31
CA LYS A 10 -33.33 9.13 -9.20
C LYS A 10 -33.51 10.63 -9.42
N GLU A 11 -32.78 11.46 -8.66
CA GLU A 11 -32.85 12.92 -8.77
C GLU A 11 -32.50 13.42 -10.17
N MET A 12 -31.53 12.80 -10.84
CA MET A 12 -31.18 13.15 -12.21
C MET A 12 -32.32 12.84 -13.20
N ARG A 13 -33.04 11.73 -13.00
CA ARG A 13 -34.16 11.36 -13.89
C ARG A 13 -35.44 12.18 -13.64
N GLU A 14 -35.73 12.46 -12.37
CA GLU A 14 -37.02 13.05 -11.96
C GLU A 14 -36.98 14.58 -11.87
N ASN A 15 -35.78 15.15 -11.58
CA ASN A 15 -35.64 16.57 -11.24
C ASN A 15 -34.59 17.30 -12.09
N ASP A 16 -34.18 16.76 -13.22
CA ASP A 16 -33.22 17.35 -14.17
C ASP A 16 -31.90 17.81 -13.52
N ARG A 17 -31.45 17.09 -12.48
CA ARG A 17 -30.17 17.38 -11.82
C ARG A 17 -29.01 16.87 -12.63
N ILE A 18 -27.87 17.54 -12.49
CA ILE A 18 -26.57 17.11 -13.04
C ILE A 18 -25.65 16.63 -11.92
N TYR A 19 -24.59 15.88 -12.23
CA TYR A 19 -23.66 15.38 -11.21
C TYR A 19 -23.06 16.45 -10.32
N GLY A 20 -22.82 17.66 -10.85
CA GLY A 20 -22.30 18.80 -10.11
C GLY A 20 -23.24 19.36 -9.04
N ASP A 21 -24.52 18.94 -9.04
CA ASP A 21 -25.52 19.39 -8.03
C ASP A 21 -25.46 18.57 -6.75
N PHE A 22 -24.64 17.53 -6.69
CA PHE A 22 -24.57 16.62 -5.55
C PHE A 22 -23.25 16.77 -4.78
N ALA A 23 -23.33 16.65 -3.47
CA ALA A 23 -22.20 16.54 -2.59
C ALA A 23 -22.42 15.42 -1.58
N VAL A 24 -21.42 14.60 -1.37
CA VAL A 24 -21.42 13.56 -0.34
C VAL A 24 -20.50 13.99 0.79
N LEU A 25 -21.06 14.11 1.98
CA LEU A 25 -20.33 14.49 3.19
C LEU A 25 -20.10 13.27 4.07
N TYR A 26 -18.91 13.18 4.63
CA TYR A 26 -18.53 12.10 5.54
C TYR A 26 -17.74 12.66 6.73
N ARG A 27 -17.71 11.92 7.82
CA ARG A 27 -17.10 12.38 9.07
C ARG A 27 -15.59 12.17 9.10
N THR A 28 -15.11 11.03 8.62
CA THR A 28 -13.69 10.66 8.60
C THR A 28 -13.22 10.34 7.19
N ASN A 29 -11.95 10.63 6.90
CA ASN A 29 -11.37 10.39 5.58
C ASN A 29 -11.45 8.91 5.15
N ALA A 30 -11.32 7.97 6.08
CA ALA A 30 -11.42 6.55 5.80
C ALA A 30 -12.78 6.14 5.19
N GLN A 31 -13.86 6.82 5.55
CA GLN A 31 -15.20 6.54 5.03
C GLN A 31 -15.34 6.80 3.53
N SER A 32 -14.48 7.62 2.94
CA SER A 32 -14.57 7.97 1.52
C SER A 32 -14.35 6.78 0.58
N ARG A 33 -13.53 5.79 0.97
CA ARG A 33 -13.17 4.65 0.12
C ARG A 33 -14.39 3.94 -0.48
N VAL A 34 -15.34 3.57 0.36
CA VAL A 34 -16.53 2.83 -0.07
C VAL A 34 -17.40 3.66 -0.99
N VAL A 35 -17.48 4.96 -0.75
CA VAL A 35 -18.21 5.90 -1.61
C VAL A 35 -17.51 6.04 -2.96
N GLU A 36 -16.19 6.25 -2.97
CA GLU A 36 -15.37 6.37 -4.18
C GLU A 36 -15.51 5.13 -5.07
N GLU A 37 -15.34 3.94 -4.49
CA GLU A 37 -15.48 2.68 -5.24
C GLU A 37 -16.87 2.50 -5.84
N MET A 38 -17.91 2.88 -5.10
CA MET A 38 -19.28 2.78 -5.58
C MET A 38 -19.56 3.75 -6.74
N LEU A 39 -19.06 4.97 -6.65
CA LEU A 39 -19.18 5.96 -7.74
C LEU A 39 -18.43 5.50 -8.99
N LEU A 40 -17.22 4.95 -8.82
CA LEU A 40 -16.45 4.36 -9.94
C LEU A 40 -17.18 3.20 -10.61
N LYS A 41 -17.66 2.23 -9.81
CA LYS A 41 -18.44 1.08 -10.33
C LYS A 41 -19.72 1.48 -11.04
N SER A 42 -20.27 2.63 -10.68
CA SER A 42 -21.50 3.18 -11.29
C SER A 42 -21.21 4.16 -12.42
N ASN A 43 -19.96 4.34 -12.84
CA ASN A 43 -19.51 5.32 -13.83
C ASN A 43 -19.95 6.75 -13.51
N ILE A 44 -20.00 7.13 -12.25
CA ILE A 44 -20.33 8.47 -11.79
C ILE A 44 -19.03 9.25 -11.56
N PRO A 45 -18.77 10.31 -12.32
CA PRO A 45 -17.60 11.14 -12.13
C PRO A 45 -17.68 11.90 -10.81
N TYR A 46 -16.54 12.02 -10.11
CA TYR A 46 -16.47 12.75 -8.86
C TYR A 46 -15.13 13.43 -8.67
N THR A 47 -15.09 14.44 -7.81
CA THR A 47 -13.86 15.08 -7.34
C THR A 47 -13.82 15.05 -5.81
N MET A 48 -12.62 14.91 -5.26
CA MET A 48 -12.39 15.04 -3.83
C MET A 48 -12.10 16.49 -3.47
N VAL A 49 -12.81 17.01 -2.49
CA VAL A 49 -12.59 18.37 -1.99
C VAL A 49 -11.86 18.29 -0.64
N GLY A 50 -10.72 18.97 -0.56
CA GLY A 50 -9.94 19.06 0.68
C GLY A 50 -9.05 17.87 1.00
N GLY A 51 -8.80 16.96 0.05
CA GLY A 51 -7.96 15.80 0.27
C GLY A 51 -7.65 15.01 -0.99
N HIS A 52 -7.01 13.86 -0.81
CA HIS A 52 -6.68 12.92 -1.88
C HIS A 52 -7.66 11.75 -1.92
N LYS A 53 -7.81 11.15 -3.10
CA LYS A 53 -8.47 9.85 -3.25
C LYS A 53 -7.79 8.82 -2.35
N PHE A 54 -8.54 7.81 -1.90
CA PHE A 54 -8.05 6.85 -0.90
C PHE A 54 -6.71 6.21 -1.31
N TYR A 55 -6.60 5.68 -2.53
CA TYR A 55 -5.38 5.04 -3.00
C TYR A 55 -4.24 6.01 -3.35
N ASP A 56 -4.50 7.31 -3.38
CA ASP A 56 -3.48 8.36 -3.57
C ASP A 56 -2.91 8.89 -2.26
N ARG A 57 -3.46 8.47 -1.11
CA ARG A 57 -2.97 8.88 0.20
C ARG A 57 -1.60 8.27 0.47
N LYS A 58 -0.72 9.05 1.11
CA LYS A 58 0.67 8.69 1.35
C LYS A 58 0.82 7.32 2.01
N GLU A 59 0.10 7.07 3.11
CA GLU A 59 0.17 5.83 3.88
C GLU A 59 -0.31 4.61 3.09
N ILE A 60 -1.27 4.80 2.19
CA ILE A 60 -1.75 3.73 1.31
C ILE A 60 -0.73 3.45 0.21
N LYS A 61 -0.18 4.49 -0.41
CA LYS A 61 0.92 4.33 -1.37
C LYS A 61 2.15 3.68 -0.74
N ASP A 62 2.46 4.01 0.50
CA ASP A 62 3.60 3.42 1.22
C ASP A 62 3.39 1.92 1.46
N ILE A 63 2.24 1.50 1.99
CA ILE A 63 1.99 0.06 2.19
C ILE A 63 1.92 -0.71 0.87
N LEU A 64 1.35 -0.12 -0.18
CA LEU A 64 1.36 -0.72 -1.51
C LEU A 64 2.77 -0.87 -2.07
N ALA A 65 3.67 0.10 -1.83
CA ALA A 65 5.07 0.00 -2.24
C ALA A 65 5.80 -1.13 -1.48
N TYR A 66 5.53 -1.33 -0.19
CA TYR A 66 6.03 -2.50 0.54
C TYR A 66 5.58 -3.81 -0.11
N LEU A 67 4.29 -3.93 -0.37
CA LEU A 67 3.74 -5.14 -0.99
C LEU A 67 4.26 -5.37 -2.41
N SER A 68 4.41 -4.30 -3.18
CA SER A 68 4.97 -4.36 -4.55
C SER A 68 6.43 -4.84 -4.54
N LEU A 69 7.24 -4.36 -3.59
CA LEU A 69 8.62 -4.80 -3.45
C LEU A 69 8.71 -6.27 -3.00
N ILE A 70 7.82 -6.70 -2.09
CA ILE A 70 7.73 -8.10 -1.66
C ILE A 70 7.34 -9.00 -2.83
N ALA A 71 6.40 -8.57 -3.68
CA ALA A 71 5.96 -9.31 -4.87
C ALA A 71 7.00 -9.32 -5.98
N ASN A 72 7.75 -8.22 -6.14
CA ASN A 72 8.78 -8.06 -7.17
C ASN A 72 10.04 -7.43 -6.57
N PRO A 73 11.07 -8.23 -6.27
CA PRO A 73 12.34 -7.75 -5.71
C PRO A 73 13.08 -6.75 -6.61
N ASP A 74 12.77 -6.71 -7.90
CA ASP A 74 13.41 -5.81 -8.87
C ASP A 74 12.75 -4.42 -8.93
N ASP A 75 11.69 -4.19 -8.15
CA ASP A 75 10.97 -2.92 -8.09
C ASP A 75 11.75 -1.86 -7.30
N SER A 76 12.74 -1.26 -7.95
CA SER A 76 13.58 -0.22 -7.36
C SER A 76 12.82 1.08 -7.06
N ILE A 77 11.73 1.36 -7.76
CA ILE A 77 10.88 2.54 -7.50
C ILE A 77 10.19 2.39 -6.14
N SER A 78 9.59 1.24 -5.89
CA SER A 78 8.99 0.92 -4.58
C SER A 78 10.04 0.91 -3.47
N PHE A 79 11.22 0.34 -3.73
CA PHE A 79 12.34 0.36 -2.79
C PHE A 79 12.70 1.79 -2.35
N GLU A 80 12.93 2.69 -3.29
CA GLU A 80 13.28 4.09 -2.99
C GLU A 80 12.20 4.81 -2.20
N ARG A 81 10.93 4.50 -2.48
CA ARG A 81 9.82 5.09 -1.77
C ARG A 81 9.81 4.75 -0.28
N ILE A 82 10.10 3.51 0.08
CA ILE A 82 9.84 2.97 1.43
C ILE A 82 11.07 2.71 2.28
N VAL A 83 12.26 2.71 1.68
CA VAL A 83 13.50 2.37 2.43
C VAL A 83 13.72 3.27 3.64
N ASN A 84 13.25 4.50 3.61
CA ASN A 84 13.30 5.46 4.72
C ASN A 84 11.89 5.90 5.20
N GLU A 85 10.92 5.05 5.03
CA GLU A 85 9.54 5.20 5.55
C GLU A 85 9.13 3.95 6.36
N PRO A 86 9.07 4.02 7.68
CA PRO A 86 9.41 5.15 8.55
C PRO A 86 10.91 5.52 8.49
N LYS A 87 11.26 6.68 9.03
CA LYS A 87 12.63 7.19 9.05
C LYS A 87 13.61 6.18 9.67
N ARG A 88 14.65 5.83 8.93
CA ARG A 88 15.72 4.90 9.35
C ARG A 88 17.09 5.56 9.38
N GLY A 89 17.15 6.85 9.09
CA GLY A 89 18.43 7.58 9.03
C GLY A 89 19.24 7.26 7.77
N ILE A 90 18.60 6.80 6.71
CA ILE A 90 19.24 6.54 5.42
C ILE A 90 19.14 7.81 4.57
N GLY A 91 20.26 8.49 4.39
CA GLY A 91 20.34 9.72 3.61
C GLY A 91 20.43 9.46 2.11
N LYS A 92 20.20 10.54 1.33
CA LYS A 92 20.31 10.49 -0.15
C LYS A 92 21.66 9.98 -0.65
N SER A 93 22.75 10.42 -0.02
CA SER A 93 24.11 9.99 -0.39
C SER A 93 24.31 8.49 -0.24
N SER A 94 23.72 7.89 0.79
CA SER A 94 23.79 6.43 0.99
C SER A 94 22.99 5.69 -0.08
N ILE A 95 21.84 6.21 -0.48
CA ILE A 95 21.03 5.64 -1.58
C ILE A 95 21.79 5.76 -2.91
N GLU A 96 22.47 6.86 -3.18
CA GLU A 96 23.29 7.04 -4.39
C GLU A 96 24.45 6.05 -4.43
N LYS A 97 25.14 5.85 -3.32
CA LYS A 97 26.18 4.84 -3.19
C LYS A 97 25.65 3.43 -3.43
N LEU A 98 24.48 3.12 -2.87
CA LEU A 98 23.83 1.83 -3.09
C LEU A 98 23.47 1.64 -4.56
N ARG A 99 22.97 2.68 -5.23
CA ARG A 99 22.62 2.64 -6.65
C ARG A 99 23.85 2.36 -7.52
N LEU A 100 24.97 3.04 -7.28
CA LEU A 100 26.22 2.80 -7.99
C LEU A 100 26.71 1.37 -7.78
N PHE A 101 26.64 0.86 -6.57
CA PHE A 101 26.99 -0.52 -6.25
C PHE A 101 26.09 -1.53 -6.97
N ALA A 102 24.77 -1.27 -6.97
CA ALA A 102 23.79 -2.09 -7.68
C ALA A 102 24.07 -2.11 -9.19
N ASP A 103 24.31 -0.94 -9.80
CA ASP A 103 24.59 -0.81 -11.24
C ASP A 103 25.86 -1.55 -11.63
N THR A 104 26.91 -1.48 -10.82
CA THR A 104 28.19 -2.18 -11.05
C THR A 104 28.01 -3.70 -11.11
N HIS A 105 27.06 -4.24 -10.33
CA HIS A 105 26.80 -5.68 -10.27
C HIS A 105 25.62 -6.13 -11.13
N GLY A 106 24.90 -5.21 -11.78
CA GLY A 106 23.69 -5.53 -12.51
C GLY A 106 22.53 -5.96 -11.61
N TRP A 107 22.50 -5.48 -10.38
CA TRP A 107 21.50 -5.82 -9.38
C TRP A 107 20.43 -4.73 -9.22
N ALA A 108 19.23 -5.12 -8.78
CA ALA A 108 18.26 -4.18 -8.26
C ALA A 108 18.69 -3.64 -6.89
N LEU A 109 18.08 -2.54 -6.45
CA LEU A 109 18.43 -1.89 -5.18
C LEU A 109 18.22 -2.82 -3.96
N LEU A 110 17.18 -3.64 -3.97
CA LEU A 110 16.94 -4.58 -2.88
C LEU A 110 18.05 -5.63 -2.77
N GLU A 111 18.46 -6.22 -3.87
CA GLU A 111 19.57 -7.19 -3.90
C GLU A 111 20.88 -6.54 -3.44
N ALA A 112 21.13 -5.30 -3.87
CA ALA A 112 22.28 -4.54 -3.41
C ALA A 112 22.24 -4.27 -1.90
N ALA A 113 21.07 -3.95 -1.34
CA ALA A 113 20.87 -3.76 0.10
C ALA A 113 21.10 -5.06 0.88
N GLN A 114 20.67 -6.18 0.35
CA GLN A 114 20.92 -7.52 0.93
C GLN A 114 22.40 -7.92 0.93
N ASN A 115 23.22 -7.31 0.07
CA ASN A 115 24.65 -7.50 -0.03
C ASN A 115 25.43 -6.24 0.36
N VAL A 116 24.88 -5.41 1.22
CA VAL A 116 25.43 -4.09 1.59
C VAL A 116 26.84 -4.17 2.20
N ASP A 117 27.19 -5.28 2.81
CA ASP A 117 28.53 -5.50 3.39
C ASP A 117 29.63 -5.40 2.32
N LEU A 118 29.31 -5.67 1.07
CA LEU A 118 30.21 -5.57 -0.07
C LEU A 118 30.23 -4.14 -0.67
N ALA A 119 29.30 -3.28 -0.28
CA ALA A 119 29.05 -1.99 -0.91
C ALA A 119 29.89 -0.84 -0.34
N ASN A 120 30.69 -1.06 0.66
CA ASN A 120 31.51 -0.05 1.33
C ASN A 120 30.69 1.19 1.83
N ILE A 121 29.45 0.95 2.25
CA ILE A 121 28.58 1.93 2.89
C ILE A 121 28.71 1.76 4.39
N SER A 122 29.43 2.67 5.03
CA SER A 122 29.77 2.55 6.45
C SER A 122 28.70 3.17 7.38
N GLY A 123 28.80 2.80 8.65
CA GLY A 123 28.02 3.41 9.72
C GLY A 123 26.58 2.95 9.78
N LYS A 124 25.75 3.81 10.38
CA LYS A 124 24.33 3.53 10.62
C LYS A 124 23.56 3.25 9.32
N ALA A 125 23.81 4.04 8.28
CA ALA A 125 23.09 3.90 7.01
C ALA A 125 23.33 2.53 6.37
N GLY A 126 24.56 2.04 6.35
CA GLY A 126 24.88 0.70 5.83
C GLY A 126 24.19 -0.40 6.63
N LYS A 127 24.19 -0.30 7.95
CA LYS A 127 23.49 -1.24 8.84
C LYS A 127 21.98 -1.24 8.59
N GLU A 128 21.37 -0.06 8.50
CA GLU A 128 19.93 0.06 8.28
C GLU A 128 19.50 -0.41 6.87
N LEU A 129 20.32 -0.19 5.85
CA LEU A 129 20.09 -0.75 4.52
C LEU A 129 20.10 -2.28 4.55
N GLY A 130 21.08 -2.88 5.22
CA GLY A 130 21.15 -4.33 5.39
C GLY A 130 19.95 -4.88 6.16
N ASN A 131 19.57 -4.23 7.26
CA ASN A 131 18.40 -4.61 8.06
C ASN A 131 17.11 -4.52 7.22
N PHE A 132 16.95 -3.47 6.42
CA PHE A 132 15.82 -3.33 5.52
C PHE A 132 15.77 -4.46 4.47
N GLY A 133 16.89 -4.76 3.85
CA GLY A 133 16.99 -5.86 2.88
C GLY A 133 16.62 -7.21 3.49
N MET A 134 17.09 -7.50 4.69
CA MET A 134 16.76 -8.72 5.43
C MET A 134 15.28 -8.77 5.81
N MET A 135 14.70 -7.66 6.24
CA MET A 135 13.29 -7.57 6.58
C MET A 135 12.40 -7.91 5.38
N ILE A 136 12.67 -7.33 4.22
CA ILE A 136 11.91 -7.64 2.99
C ILE A 136 12.09 -9.11 2.59
N GLN A 137 13.29 -9.66 2.70
CA GLN A 137 13.53 -11.07 2.44
C GLN A 137 12.72 -11.98 3.37
N ASP A 138 12.69 -11.67 4.65
CA ASP A 138 11.92 -12.44 5.64
C ASP A 138 10.42 -12.35 5.37
N LEU A 139 9.90 -11.17 5.05
CA LEU A 139 8.50 -10.98 4.67
C LEU A 139 8.15 -11.76 3.40
N THR A 140 9.03 -11.75 2.40
CA THR A 140 8.84 -12.51 1.16
C THR A 140 8.69 -14.01 1.43
N LYS A 141 9.47 -14.56 2.35
CA LYS A 141 9.38 -15.98 2.75
C LYS A 141 8.05 -16.33 3.42
N THR A 142 7.37 -15.37 4.03
CA THR A 142 6.08 -15.60 4.71
C THR A 142 4.88 -15.61 3.76
N VAL A 143 5.03 -15.07 2.55
CA VAL A 143 3.91 -14.89 1.59
C VAL A 143 3.09 -16.16 1.36
N PRO A 144 3.68 -17.36 1.15
CA PRO A 144 2.90 -18.57 0.92
C PRO A 144 2.07 -19.03 2.13
N TYR A 145 2.41 -18.55 3.32
CA TYR A 145 1.82 -19.04 4.60
C TYR A 145 0.82 -18.08 5.23
N LEU A 146 0.72 -16.85 4.71
CA LEU A 146 -0.13 -15.81 5.27
C LEU A 146 -1.25 -15.41 4.31
N THR A 147 -2.39 -15.03 4.85
CA THR A 147 -3.40 -14.28 4.09
C THR A 147 -2.84 -12.90 3.74
N ILE A 148 -3.45 -12.22 2.78
CA ILE A 148 -3.03 -10.83 2.45
C ILE A 148 -3.21 -9.92 3.66
N THR A 149 -4.28 -10.08 4.42
CA THR A 149 -4.51 -9.32 5.66
C THR A 149 -3.39 -9.55 6.67
N GLU A 150 -3.00 -10.80 6.91
CA GLU A 150 -1.89 -11.14 7.80
C GLU A 150 -0.56 -10.58 7.30
N LEU A 151 -0.30 -10.66 5.99
CA LEU A 151 0.92 -10.11 5.40
C LEU A 151 1.01 -8.58 5.59
N VAL A 152 -0.09 -7.87 5.39
CA VAL A 152 -0.13 -6.40 5.61
C VAL A 152 0.12 -6.07 7.08
N LYS A 153 -0.51 -6.79 8.01
CA LYS A 153 -0.29 -6.60 9.44
C LYS A 153 1.16 -6.83 9.83
N GLU A 154 1.76 -7.93 9.37
CA GLU A 154 3.18 -8.24 9.59
C GLU A 154 4.10 -7.18 9.01
N THR A 155 3.81 -6.70 7.80
CA THR A 155 4.59 -5.66 7.14
C THR A 155 4.54 -4.35 7.92
N LEU A 156 3.36 -3.92 8.36
CA LEU A 156 3.20 -2.71 9.18
C LEU A 156 3.92 -2.80 10.52
N GLN A 157 3.92 -3.98 11.14
CA GLN A 157 4.59 -4.23 12.42
C GLN A 157 6.11 -4.27 12.26
N ARG A 158 6.63 -5.11 11.37
CA ARG A 158 8.08 -5.30 11.18
C ARG A 158 8.78 -4.07 10.63
N SER A 159 8.11 -3.33 9.75
CA SER A 159 8.65 -2.07 9.22
C SER A 159 8.71 -0.95 10.26
N GLY A 160 7.94 -1.06 11.35
CA GLY A 160 7.76 0.01 12.32
C GLY A 160 6.84 1.13 11.82
N TYR A 161 6.16 0.94 10.68
CA TYR A 161 5.34 1.99 10.07
C TYR A 161 4.17 2.39 10.96
N ARG A 162 3.42 1.42 11.45
CA ARG A 162 2.30 1.67 12.37
C ARG A 162 2.75 2.29 13.68
N GLU A 163 3.83 1.78 14.27
CA GLU A 163 4.40 2.29 15.52
C GLU A 163 4.85 3.75 15.38
N ALA A 164 5.49 4.11 14.27
CA ALA A 164 5.91 5.48 14.00
C ALA A 164 4.74 6.46 13.92
N LEU A 165 3.62 6.03 13.31
CA LEU A 165 2.39 6.83 13.28
C LEU A 165 1.77 6.97 14.67
N MET A 166 1.71 5.90 15.44
CA MET A 166 1.20 5.93 16.81
C MET A 166 2.03 6.86 17.70
N ALA A 167 3.34 6.88 17.54
CA ALA A 167 4.26 7.74 18.29
C ALA A 167 4.05 9.24 18.01
N GLN A 168 3.58 9.62 16.82
CA GLN A 168 3.28 11.00 16.48
C GLN A 168 2.10 11.57 17.30
N ASN A 169 1.13 10.75 17.64
CA ASN A 169 0.00 11.04 18.52
C ASN A 169 -0.68 12.40 18.24
N ASN A 170 -1.02 12.65 17.00
CA ASN A 170 -1.74 13.83 16.56
C ASN A 170 -2.93 13.46 15.66
N LEU A 171 -3.77 14.43 15.31
CA LEU A 171 -4.97 14.18 14.48
C LEU A 171 -4.61 13.63 13.09
N GLU A 172 -3.52 14.11 12.50
CA GLU A 172 -3.08 13.64 11.19
C GLU A 172 -2.64 12.18 11.24
N SER A 173 -1.81 11.80 12.21
CA SER A 173 -1.37 10.42 12.36
C SER A 173 -2.51 9.47 12.71
N GLN A 174 -3.49 9.91 13.49
CA GLN A 174 -4.69 9.14 13.77
C GLN A 174 -5.53 8.90 12.51
N ALA A 175 -5.70 9.93 11.66
CA ALA A 175 -6.40 9.79 10.39
C ALA A 175 -5.67 8.81 9.45
N ARG A 176 -4.34 8.83 9.43
CA ARG A 176 -3.53 7.87 8.65
C ARG A 176 -3.67 6.45 9.17
N LEU A 177 -3.70 6.25 10.49
CA LEU A 177 -3.96 4.93 11.10
C LEU A 177 -5.35 4.40 10.72
N GLU A 178 -6.37 5.25 10.75
CA GLU A 178 -7.72 4.88 10.31
C GLU A 178 -7.75 4.48 8.83
N ASN A 179 -6.99 5.17 7.97
CA ASN A 179 -6.85 4.79 6.56
C ASN A 179 -6.17 3.42 6.39
N LEU A 180 -5.16 3.12 7.19
CA LEU A 180 -4.54 1.78 7.18
C LEU A 180 -5.51 0.70 7.68
N ASP A 181 -6.32 0.98 8.70
CA ASP A 181 -7.36 0.06 9.16
C ASP A 181 -8.43 -0.16 8.09
N GLU A 182 -8.80 0.87 7.35
CA GLU A 182 -9.70 0.75 6.19
C GLU A 182 -9.08 -0.08 5.06
N PHE A 183 -7.77 0.07 4.81
CA PHE A 183 -7.06 -0.77 3.86
C PHE A 183 -7.08 -2.26 4.27
N LEU A 184 -7.01 -2.56 5.56
CA LEU A 184 -7.18 -3.93 6.04
C LEU A 184 -8.57 -4.50 5.72
N SER A 185 -9.60 -3.68 5.67
CA SER A 185 -10.93 -4.12 5.19
C SER A 185 -10.90 -4.54 3.72
N VAL A 186 -10.15 -3.85 2.89
CA VAL A 186 -9.92 -4.24 1.47
C VAL A 186 -9.22 -5.60 1.39
N THR A 187 -8.19 -5.82 2.19
CA THR A 187 -7.46 -7.09 2.21
C THR A 187 -8.34 -8.24 2.70
N GLN A 188 -9.19 -8.01 3.69
CA GLN A 188 -10.14 -9.01 4.21
C GLN A 188 -11.19 -9.38 3.16
N GLU A 189 -11.70 -8.43 2.41
CA GLU A 189 -12.62 -8.69 1.29
C GLU A 189 -11.95 -9.54 0.20
N PHE A 190 -10.69 -9.23 -0.12
CA PHE A 190 -9.92 -10.04 -1.05
C PHE A 190 -9.70 -11.46 -0.54
N ASP A 191 -9.27 -11.63 0.71
CA ASP A 191 -9.01 -12.94 1.30
C ASP A 191 -10.25 -13.83 1.26
N LYS A 192 -11.43 -13.30 1.58
CA LYS A 192 -12.70 -14.03 1.51
C LYS A 192 -13.03 -14.49 0.09
N ARG A 193 -12.85 -13.62 -0.91
CA ARG A 193 -13.09 -13.98 -2.32
C ARG A 193 -12.09 -15.01 -2.81
N PHE A 194 -10.84 -14.87 -2.43
CA PHE A 194 -9.78 -15.79 -2.81
C PHE A 194 -10.02 -17.21 -2.25
N GLU A 195 -10.35 -17.33 -0.98
CA GLU A 195 -10.71 -18.60 -0.34
C GLU A 195 -11.91 -19.27 -1.03
N ALA A 196 -12.94 -18.49 -1.39
CA ALA A 196 -14.13 -19.03 -2.06
C ALA A 196 -13.85 -19.53 -3.49
N GLN A 197 -12.87 -18.95 -4.18
CA GLN A 197 -12.55 -19.28 -5.58
C GLN A 197 -11.48 -20.35 -5.74
N ASN A 198 -10.59 -20.51 -4.77
CA ASN A 198 -9.38 -21.34 -4.90
C ASN A 198 -9.28 -22.49 -3.91
N ASN A 199 -10.43 -22.96 -3.37
CA ASN A 199 -10.45 -24.07 -2.42
C ASN A 199 -9.77 -25.37 -2.93
N ASP A 200 -9.52 -25.48 -4.25
CA ASP A 200 -8.96 -26.68 -4.89
C ASP A 200 -7.70 -26.43 -5.74
N ASP A 201 -7.13 -25.21 -5.74
CA ASP A 201 -5.93 -24.89 -6.55
C ASP A 201 -4.67 -24.84 -5.68
N PRO A 202 -3.77 -25.85 -5.77
CA PRO A 202 -2.52 -25.86 -5.00
C PRO A 202 -1.52 -24.78 -5.41
N ASN A 203 -1.67 -24.15 -6.59
CA ASN A 203 -0.81 -23.06 -7.06
C ASN A 203 -1.36 -21.67 -6.75
N GLY A 204 -2.60 -21.59 -6.29
CA GLY A 204 -3.27 -20.30 -6.00
C GLY A 204 -2.57 -19.49 -4.92
N GLU A 205 -1.93 -20.13 -3.96
CA GLU A 205 -1.22 -19.42 -2.88
C GLU A 205 0.06 -18.72 -3.33
N GLU A 206 0.73 -19.20 -4.38
CA GLU A 206 1.92 -18.57 -4.92
C GLU A 206 1.62 -17.27 -5.68
N THR A 207 0.43 -17.14 -6.28
CA THR A 207 0.02 -15.98 -7.09
C THR A 207 -0.81 -14.97 -6.30
N LYS A 208 -1.21 -15.29 -5.09
CA LYS A 208 -2.15 -14.52 -4.28
C LYS A 208 -1.80 -13.03 -4.15
N LEU A 209 -0.55 -12.72 -3.82
CA LEU A 209 -0.11 -11.34 -3.67
C LEU A 209 -0.14 -10.58 -5.01
N ALA A 210 0.32 -11.21 -6.08
CA ALA A 210 0.28 -10.62 -7.43
C ALA A 210 -1.18 -10.38 -7.89
N ASP A 211 -2.08 -11.30 -7.61
CA ASP A 211 -3.50 -11.17 -7.91
C ASP A 211 -4.13 -10.01 -7.14
N PHE A 212 -3.81 -9.87 -5.85
CA PHE A 212 -4.28 -8.76 -5.04
C PHE A 212 -3.83 -7.41 -5.59
N LEU A 213 -2.54 -7.27 -5.93
CA LEU A 213 -2.00 -6.03 -6.49
C LEU A 213 -2.59 -5.72 -7.87
N THR A 214 -2.86 -6.72 -8.68
CA THR A 214 -3.52 -6.58 -9.97
C THR A 214 -4.97 -6.09 -9.81
N ASP A 215 -5.72 -6.66 -8.87
CA ASP A 215 -7.09 -6.23 -8.57
C ASP A 215 -7.13 -4.74 -8.17
N LEU A 216 -6.18 -4.29 -7.37
CA LEU A 216 -6.10 -2.88 -6.97
C LEU A 216 -5.74 -1.93 -8.12
N ALA A 217 -4.95 -2.37 -9.08
CA ALA A 217 -4.58 -1.58 -10.25
C ALA A 217 -5.77 -1.31 -11.18
N LEU A 218 -6.85 -2.06 -11.05
CA LEU A 218 -8.08 -1.92 -11.85
C LEU A 218 -9.13 -1.00 -11.20
N VAL A 219 -8.85 -0.47 -10.03
CA VAL A 219 -9.76 0.42 -9.28
C VAL A 219 -9.57 1.89 -9.65
#